data_a585430f40ce7f16078d0740ce430d8f
#
_entry.id   a585430f40ce7f16078d0740ce430d8f
#
_cell.length_a   1.000
_cell.length_b   1.000
_cell.length_c   1.000
_cell.angle_alpha   90.00
_cell.angle_beta   90.00
_cell.angle_gamma   90.00
#
_symmetry.space_group_name_H-M   'P 1'
#
loop_
_entity.id
_entity.type
_entity.pdbx_description
1 polymer ?
#
loop_
_entity_poly.entity_id
_entity_poly.type
_entity_poly.pdbx_seq_one_letter_code
_entity_poly.pdbx_strand_id
1 'polypeptide(L)'
;MHPDCAVTLSIGEKSRESYQKYFDAGADRYLLRHETANAAHYRRLHPSELSMENRMRCLQDLRDIGFQIGAGFMVGSPGQTDECYADDLAYLLELQPHMIGIGPFIPHHETPFRDETAGTLEDTLYFLAVLRIMFPEVLLPATTALGTIHPRGREMGVLAGANVIMPNLSPTSVRKDYLLYDGKICTGDEAAECRYCMERRMESIGYKVVTSRGDHAGYEARRWR
;
A
#
# COMPACT_ATOMS: atom_id res chain seq x y z
N MET A 1 17.05 16.25 -12.54
CA MET A 1 16.79 15.57 -11.26
C MET A 1 15.77 16.40 -10.49
N HIS A 2 14.76 15.79 -9.89
CA HIS A 2 13.69 16.50 -9.15
C HIS A 2 13.88 16.25 -7.65
N PRO A 3 14.67 17.08 -6.95
CA PRO A 3 15.01 16.85 -5.54
C PRO A 3 13.81 16.99 -4.59
N ASP A 4 12.75 17.60 -5.07
CA ASP A 4 11.46 17.77 -4.41
C ASP A 4 10.54 16.53 -4.53
N CYS A 5 10.94 15.51 -5.30
CA CYS A 5 10.21 14.25 -5.49
C CYS A 5 10.96 13.09 -4.82
N ALA A 6 10.23 12.19 -4.16
CA ALA A 6 10.76 10.92 -3.71
C ALA A 6 10.55 9.84 -4.77
N VAL A 7 11.60 9.08 -5.06
CA VAL A 7 11.50 7.90 -5.94
C VAL A 7 11.07 6.70 -5.12
N THR A 8 9.87 6.20 -5.40
CA THR A 8 9.29 5.02 -4.75
C THR A 8 9.30 3.84 -5.70
N LEU A 9 9.89 2.73 -5.30
CA LEU A 9 9.85 1.46 -6.03
C LEU A 9 8.83 0.50 -5.41
N SER A 10 8.16 -0.26 -6.27
CA SER A 10 7.27 -1.36 -5.87
C SER A 10 7.36 -2.44 -6.96
N ILE A 11 8.49 -3.12 -7.02
CA ILE A 11 8.87 -4.04 -8.11
C ILE A 11 9.18 -5.47 -7.60
N GLY A 12 8.58 -5.84 -6.46
CA GLY A 12 8.62 -7.17 -5.90
C GLY A 12 9.93 -7.52 -5.18
N GLU A 13 10.09 -8.80 -4.91
CA GLU A 13 11.25 -9.34 -4.21
C GLU A 13 12.52 -9.33 -5.06
N LYS A 14 13.64 -8.94 -4.45
CA LYS A 14 14.95 -8.88 -5.09
C LYS A 14 16.03 -9.38 -4.13
N SER A 15 17.27 -9.53 -4.64
CA SER A 15 18.41 -9.74 -3.77
C SER A 15 18.82 -8.45 -3.05
N ARG A 16 19.49 -8.59 -1.89
CA ARG A 16 20.03 -7.46 -1.14
C ARG A 16 20.92 -6.55 -1.98
N GLU A 17 21.74 -7.13 -2.87
CA GLU A 17 22.62 -6.37 -3.78
C GLU A 17 21.82 -5.53 -4.78
N SER A 18 20.69 -6.06 -5.28
CA SER A 18 19.80 -5.30 -6.16
C SER A 18 19.17 -4.13 -5.43
N TYR A 19 18.69 -4.35 -4.20
CA TYR A 19 18.17 -3.27 -3.37
C TYR A 19 19.22 -2.19 -3.09
N GLN A 20 20.46 -2.59 -2.76
CA GLN A 20 21.55 -1.65 -2.56
C GLN A 20 21.81 -0.79 -3.80
N LYS A 21 21.85 -1.41 -4.99
CA LYS A 21 22.03 -0.67 -6.26
C LYS A 21 20.90 0.33 -6.52
N TYR A 22 19.65 -0.02 -6.23
CA TYR A 22 18.54 0.91 -6.38
C TYR A 22 18.63 2.07 -5.38
N PHE A 23 19.02 1.77 -4.15
CA PHE A 23 19.24 2.78 -3.13
C PHE A 23 20.36 3.73 -3.52
N ASP A 24 21.50 3.24 -4.01
CA ASP A 24 22.65 4.03 -4.45
C ASP A 24 22.32 4.84 -5.71
N ALA A 25 21.44 4.34 -6.57
CA ALA A 25 20.95 5.05 -7.75
C ALA A 25 19.92 6.13 -7.43
N GLY A 26 19.47 6.26 -6.16
CA GLY A 26 18.62 7.34 -5.73
C GLY A 26 17.17 6.98 -5.42
N ALA A 27 16.81 5.71 -5.32
CA ALA A 27 15.51 5.33 -4.81
C ALA A 27 15.44 5.61 -3.30
N ASP A 28 14.36 6.28 -2.87
CA ASP A 28 14.17 6.71 -1.48
C ASP A 28 13.28 5.74 -0.71
N ARG A 29 12.28 5.18 -1.39
CA ARG A 29 11.23 4.36 -0.79
C ARG A 29 11.09 3.03 -1.52
N TYR A 30 10.66 2.03 -0.76
CA TYR A 30 10.30 0.74 -1.34
C TYR A 30 9.04 0.22 -0.68
N LEU A 31 7.99 -0.02 -1.49
CA LEU A 31 6.76 -0.65 -1.03
C LEU A 31 6.79 -2.13 -1.40
N LEU A 32 6.81 -2.98 -0.39
CA LEU A 32 6.70 -4.43 -0.50
C LEU A 32 5.72 -4.92 0.57
N ARG A 33 4.47 -5.16 0.20
CA ARG A 33 3.50 -5.69 1.15
C ARG A 33 3.90 -7.10 1.57
N HIS A 34 3.84 -7.39 2.87
CA HIS A 34 4.09 -8.75 3.35
C HIS A 34 2.94 -9.70 3.05
N GLU A 35 1.76 -9.16 2.76
CA GLU A 35 0.47 -9.77 2.41
C GLU A 35 -0.17 -10.53 3.56
N THR A 36 0.58 -11.29 4.33
CA THR A 36 0.23 -11.86 5.62
C THR A 36 1.49 -12.33 6.36
N ALA A 37 1.50 -12.21 7.67
CA ALA A 37 2.55 -12.75 8.55
C ALA A 37 2.23 -14.15 9.08
N ASN A 38 1.07 -14.71 8.71
CA ASN A 38 0.69 -16.07 9.06
C ASN A 38 1.16 -17.07 7.98
N ALA A 39 2.03 -18.00 8.35
CA ALA A 39 2.67 -18.91 7.40
C ALA A 39 1.68 -19.87 6.70
N ALA A 40 0.61 -20.29 7.36
CA ALA A 40 -0.40 -21.15 6.75
C ALA A 40 -1.23 -20.38 5.71
N HIS A 41 -1.60 -19.14 6.06
CA HIS A 41 -2.32 -18.23 5.19
C HIS A 41 -1.44 -17.80 3.99
N TYR A 42 -0.15 -17.52 4.20
CA TYR A 42 0.78 -17.18 3.12
C TYR A 42 0.84 -18.28 2.06
N ARG A 43 0.96 -19.54 2.48
CA ARG A 43 0.95 -20.70 1.55
C ARG A 43 -0.36 -20.88 0.79
N ARG A 44 -1.48 -20.41 1.35
CA ARG A 44 -2.77 -20.43 0.64
C ARG A 44 -2.85 -19.35 -0.43
N LEU A 45 -2.27 -18.18 -0.17
CA LEU A 45 -2.35 -17.01 -1.06
C LEU A 45 -1.32 -17.02 -2.21
N HIS A 46 -0.21 -17.74 -2.04
CA HIS A 46 0.93 -17.64 -2.96
C HIS A 46 1.28 -19.00 -3.58
N PRO A 47 1.84 -18.99 -4.80
CA PRO A 47 2.45 -20.18 -5.40
C PRO A 47 3.55 -20.76 -4.49
N SER A 48 3.80 -22.07 -4.63
CA SER A 48 4.79 -22.81 -3.81
C SER A 48 6.23 -22.31 -3.93
N GLU A 49 6.54 -21.61 -5.01
CA GLU A 49 7.87 -21.03 -5.28
C GLU A 49 8.16 -19.77 -4.46
N LEU A 50 7.12 -19.18 -3.86
CA LEU A 50 7.24 -18.00 -3.00
C LEU A 50 7.18 -18.42 -1.53
N SER A 51 8.10 -17.92 -0.72
CA SER A 51 8.10 -18.17 0.71
C SER A 51 7.93 -16.89 1.53
N MET A 52 7.21 -17.02 2.65
CA MET A 52 7.04 -15.92 3.61
C MET A 52 8.38 -15.46 4.17
N GLU A 53 9.28 -16.39 4.47
CA GLU A 53 10.62 -16.12 5.00
C GLU A 53 11.43 -15.23 4.05
N ASN A 54 11.36 -15.51 2.74
CA ASN A 54 12.05 -14.66 1.74
C ASN A 54 11.40 -13.27 1.66
N ARG A 55 10.08 -13.18 1.78
CA ARG A 55 9.36 -11.90 1.80
C ARG A 55 9.77 -11.05 3.01
N MET A 56 9.82 -11.66 4.20
CA MET A 56 10.23 -10.99 5.44
C MET A 56 11.72 -10.59 5.40
N ARG A 57 12.60 -11.46 4.89
CA ARG A 57 14.01 -11.14 4.62
C ARG A 57 14.15 -9.91 3.71
N CYS A 58 13.38 -9.86 2.62
CA CYS A 58 13.40 -8.70 1.72
C CYS A 58 13.05 -7.40 2.44
N LEU A 59 12.02 -7.40 3.29
CA LEU A 59 11.63 -6.22 4.07
C LEU A 59 12.72 -5.81 5.06
N GLN A 60 13.37 -6.78 5.71
CA GLN A 60 14.49 -6.52 6.60
C GLN A 60 15.71 -5.95 5.85
N ASP A 61 16.06 -6.53 4.69
CA ASP A 61 17.13 -6.02 3.83
C ASP A 61 16.87 -4.56 3.41
N LEU A 62 15.65 -4.23 3.00
CA LEU A 62 15.26 -2.87 2.62
C LEU A 62 15.40 -1.90 3.79
N ARG A 63 15.00 -2.32 5.00
CA ARG A 63 15.15 -1.53 6.23
C ARG A 63 16.62 -1.27 6.54
N ASP A 64 17.45 -2.31 6.56
CA ASP A 64 18.86 -2.24 6.91
C ASP A 64 19.69 -1.40 5.92
N ILE A 65 19.27 -1.37 4.66
CA ILE A 65 19.86 -0.50 3.63
C ILE A 65 19.50 0.97 3.87
N GLY A 66 18.36 1.25 4.49
CA GLY A 66 17.91 2.60 4.84
C GLY A 66 16.82 3.17 3.94
N PHE A 67 16.07 2.35 3.23
CA PHE A 67 14.86 2.80 2.55
C PHE A 67 13.79 3.28 3.54
N GLN A 68 13.00 4.23 3.13
CA GLN A 68 11.66 4.40 3.68
C GLN A 68 10.80 3.20 3.25
N ILE A 69 10.60 2.23 4.15
CA ILE A 69 9.90 1.00 3.80
C ILE A 69 8.39 1.11 3.95
N GLY A 70 7.67 0.50 3.02
CA GLY A 70 6.23 0.29 3.09
C GLY A 70 5.93 -1.21 3.15
N ALA A 71 5.11 -1.59 4.11
CA ALA A 71 4.58 -2.94 4.28
C ALA A 71 3.05 -2.95 4.17
N GLY A 72 2.39 -4.06 4.48
CA GLY A 72 0.93 -4.13 4.54
C GLY A 72 0.37 -5.49 4.16
N PHE A 73 -0.93 -5.60 4.28
CA PHE A 73 -1.69 -6.83 4.01
C PHE A 73 -3.02 -6.53 3.32
N MET A 74 -3.69 -7.55 2.82
CA MET A 74 -5.06 -7.44 2.32
C MET A 74 -6.06 -7.72 3.45
N VAL A 75 -7.20 -7.04 3.42
CA VAL A 75 -8.30 -7.27 4.35
C VAL A 75 -9.37 -8.12 3.69
N GLY A 76 -9.75 -9.22 4.34
CA GLY A 76 -10.74 -10.17 3.81
C GLY A 76 -10.21 -11.04 2.68
N SER A 77 -8.91 -11.34 2.64
CA SER A 77 -8.35 -12.28 1.67
C SER A 77 -8.77 -13.72 1.95
N PRO A 78 -8.78 -14.62 0.93
CA PRO A 78 -9.31 -15.96 1.07
C PRO A 78 -8.69 -16.76 2.22
N GLY A 79 -9.52 -17.16 3.19
CA GLY A 79 -9.10 -17.93 4.36
C GLY A 79 -8.39 -17.12 5.47
N GLN A 80 -8.45 -15.83 5.43
CA GLN A 80 -7.95 -14.96 6.50
C GLN A 80 -8.80 -15.09 7.76
N THR A 81 -8.16 -15.24 8.91
CA THR A 81 -8.79 -15.36 10.23
C THR A 81 -8.33 -14.25 11.15
N ASP A 82 -8.93 -14.15 12.33
CA ASP A 82 -8.52 -13.16 13.35
C ASP A 82 -7.06 -13.37 13.80
N GLU A 83 -6.59 -14.62 13.84
CA GLU A 83 -5.18 -14.93 14.11
C GLU A 83 -4.25 -14.39 13.03
N CYS A 84 -4.67 -14.44 11.74
CA CYS A 84 -3.88 -13.85 10.65
C CYS A 84 -3.71 -12.34 10.85
N TYR A 85 -4.78 -11.64 11.22
CA TYR A 85 -4.70 -10.20 11.52
C TYR A 85 -3.83 -9.92 12.76
N ALA A 86 -3.93 -10.74 13.80
CA ALA A 86 -3.09 -10.59 14.97
C ALA A 86 -1.60 -10.76 14.65
N ASP A 87 -1.25 -11.77 13.83
CA ASP A 87 0.11 -11.99 13.34
C ASP A 87 0.60 -10.81 12.48
N ASP A 88 -0.26 -10.28 11.60
CA ASP A 88 0.06 -9.11 10.76
C ASP A 88 0.34 -7.86 11.60
N LEU A 89 -0.48 -7.59 12.61
CA LEU A 89 -0.29 -6.45 13.52
C LEU A 89 0.96 -6.61 14.39
N ALA A 90 1.24 -7.81 14.89
CA ALA A 90 2.45 -8.12 15.65
C ALA A 90 3.71 -7.92 14.78
N TYR A 91 3.70 -8.41 13.54
CA TYR A 91 4.80 -8.22 12.61
C TYR A 91 5.04 -6.74 12.28
N LEU A 92 3.99 -5.97 12.07
CA LEU A 92 4.12 -4.54 11.82
C LEU A 92 4.72 -3.78 13.03
N LEU A 93 4.40 -4.20 14.28
CA LEU A 93 5.02 -3.65 15.48
C LEU A 93 6.52 -3.96 15.54
N GLU A 94 6.95 -5.12 15.09
CA GLU A 94 8.36 -5.49 15.00
C GLU A 94 9.08 -4.73 13.86
N LEU A 95 8.47 -4.72 12.68
CA LEU A 95 9.05 -4.12 11.48
C LEU A 95 9.13 -2.59 11.55
N GLN A 96 8.19 -1.91 12.22
CA GLN A 96 8.10 -0.44 12.30
C GLN A 96 8.22 0.24 10.91
N PRO A 97 7.32 -0.04 9.97
CA PRO A 97 7.42 0.53 8.63
C PRO A 97 7.01 2.00 8.61
N HIS A 98 7.51 2.75 7.64
CA HIS A 98 7.17 4.16 7.43
C HIS A 98 5.80 4.34 6.75
N MET A 99 5.36 3.32 5.99
CA MET A 99 4.04 3.27 5.35
C MET A 99 3.42 1.90 5.56
N ILE A 100 2.10 1.88 5.82
CA ILE A 100 1.33 0.63 5.89
C ILE A 100 0.19 0.72 4.87
N GLY A 101 0.28 -0.11 3.83
CA GLY A 101 -0.72 -0.17 2.77
C GLY A 101 -1.68 -1.33 2.98
N ILE A 102 -2.89 -1.05 3.46
CA ILE A 102 -3.96 -2.03 3.53
C ILE A 102 -5.12 -1.66 2.59
N GLY A 103 -5.92 -2.63 2.24
CA GLY A 103 -7.13 -2.42 1.46
C GLY A 103 -7.92 -3.71 1.35
N PRO A 104 -9.20 -3.64 0.96
CA PRO A 104 -10.00 -4.83 0.81
C PRO A 104 -9.42 -5.72 -0.29
N PHE A 105 -9.48 -7.03 -0.05
CA PHE A 105 -9.30 -7.99 -1.14
C PHE A 105 -10.42 -7.81 -2.16
N ILE A 106 -10.08 -7.78 -3.44
CA ILE A 106 -11.04 -7.78 -4.54
C ILE A 106 -10.57 -8.84 -5.54
N PRO A 107 -11.41 -9.83 -5.88
CA PRO A 107 -11.02 -10.89 -6.80
C PRO A 107 -10.74 -10.34 -8.21
N HIS A 108 -9.99 -11.11 -8.99
CA HIS A 108 -9.75 -10.86 -10.41
C HIS A 108 -10.08 -12.12 -11.19
N HIS A 109 -10.82 -11.99 -12.29
CA HIS A 109 -11.33 -13.11 -13.09
C HIS A 109 -10.24 -14.03 -13.67
N GLU A 110 -9.02 -13.54 -13.84
CA GLU A 110 -7.87 -14.31 -14.34
C GLU A 110 -7.06 -15.00 -13.23
N THR A 111 -7.51 -14.94 -11.97
CA THR A 111 -6.79 -15.53 -10.84
C THR A 111 -7.49 -16.79 -10.31
N PRO A 112 -6.77 -17.64 -9.57
CA PRO A 112 -7.38 -18.78 -8.86
C PRO A 112 -8.47 -18.37 -7.86
N PHE A 113 -8.47 -17.10 -7.42
CA PHE A 113 -9.40 -16.55 -6.42
C PHE A 113 -10.60 -15.80 -7.03
N ARG A 114 -10.87 -15.98 -8.33
CA ARG A 114 -11.94 -15.27 -9.05
C ARG A 114 -13.35 -15.44 -8.46
N ASP A 115 -13.60 -16.57 -7.81
CA ASP A 115 -14.90 -16.92 -7.23
C ASP A 115 -14.96 -16.68 -5.71
N GLU A 116 -13.91 -16.09 -5.12
CA GLU A 116 -13.84 -15.78 -3.70
C GLU A 116 -14.57 -14.48 -3.37
N THR A 117 -15.06 -14.38 -2.14
CA THR A 117 -15.76 -13.18 -1.65
C THR A 117 -14.77 -12.03 -1.44
N ALA A 118 -15.13 -10.84 -1.88
CA ALA A 118 -14.34 -9.64 -1.62
C ALA A 118 -14.33 -9.27 -0.13
N GLY A 119 -13.26 -8.65 0.32
CA GLY A 119 -13.16 -8.04 1.64
C GLY A 119 -14.13 -6.85 1.81
N THR A 120 -14.52 -6.55 3.04
CA THR A 120 -15.54 -5.54 3.33
C THR A 120 -14.96 -4.14 3.51
N LEU A 121 -15.81 -3.13 3.32
CA LEU A 121 -15.50 -1.74 3.66
C LEU A 121 -15.29 -1.60 5.17
N GLU A 122 -16.21 -2.15 5.96
CA GLU A 122 -16.26 -2.04 7.42
C GLU A 122 -14.97 -2.56 8.05
N ASP A 123 -14.54 -3.77 7.72
CA ASP A 123 -13.30 -4.36 8.22
C ASP A 123 -12.07 -3.53 7.83
N THR A 124 -12.06 -3.04 6.57
CA THR A 124 -10.95 -2.20 6.11
C THR A 124 -10.87 -0.89 6.88
N LEU A 125 -12.00 -0.23 7.15
CA LEU A 125 -12.05 0.99 7.96
C LEU A 125 -11.66 0.72 9.42
N TYR A 126 -12.11 -0.41 9.97
CA TYR A 126 -11.72 -0.85 11.32
C TYR A 126 -10.19 -0.98 11.43
N PHE A 127 -9.55 -1.71 10.50
CA PHE A 127 -8.10 -1.88 10.54
C PHE A 127 -7.33 -0.59 10.23
N LEU A 128 -7.85 0.32 9.42
CA LEU A 128 -7.26 1.66 9.27
C LEU A 128 -7.24 2.42 10.59
N ALA A 129 -8.35 2.37 11.36
CA ALA A 129 -8.43 3.03 12.66
C ALA A 129 -7.50 2.38 13.69
N VAL A 130 -7.45 1.04 13.76
CA VAL A 130 -6.52 0.30 14.61
C VAL A 130 -5.08 0.67 14.30
N LEU A 131 -4.68 0.64 13.02
CA LEU A 131 -3.33 0.99 12.59
C LEU A 131 -2.97 2.44 12.91
N ARG A 132 -3.93 3.38 12.79
CA ARG A 132 -3.67 4.77 13.18
C ARG A 132 -3.42 4.93 14.66
N ILE A 133 -4.12 4.17 15.51
CA ILE A 133 -3.91 4.17 16.97
C ILE A 133 -2.55 3.55 17.31
N MET A 134 -2.20 2.42 16.67
CA MET A 134 -0.95 1.71 16.92
C MET A 134 0.27 2.46 16.38
N PHE A 135 0.12 3.16 15.27
CA PHE A 135 1.20 3.87 14.55
C PHE A 135 0.77 5.32 14.23
N PRO A 136 0.84 6.25 15.20
CA PRO A 136 0.29 7.61 15.05
C PRO A 136 0.88 8.41 13.88
N GLU A 137 2.14 8.18 13.51
CA GLU A 137 2.86 8.93 12.48
C GLU A 137 2.96 8.23 11.12
N VAL A 138 2.55 6.95 11.04
CA VAL A 138 2.71 6.15 9.83
C VAL A 138 1.93 6.72 8.64
N LEU A 139 2.47 6.57 7.46
CA LEU A 139 1.77 6.89 6.21
C LEU A 139 0.75 5.77 5.90
N LEU A 140 -0.54 6.10 5.95
CA LEU A 140 -1.67 5.18 5.67
C LEU A 140 -2.41 5.63 4.42
N PRO A 141 -2.33 4.91 3.29
CA PRO A 141 -3.09 5.25 2.11
C PRO A 141 -4.59 4.90 2.20
N ALA A 142 -5.46 5.85 1.82
CA ALA A 142 -6.81 5.55 1.39
C ALA A 142 -6.76 4.99 -0.03
N THR A 143 -6.78 3.67 -0.18
CA THR A 143 -6.45 2.99 -1.44
C THR A 143 -7.53 3.14 -2.52
N THR A 144 -7.15 2.89 -3.78
CA THR A 144 -8.11 2.83 -4.89
C THR A 144 -9.12 1.71 -4.70
N ALA A 145 -8.73 0.60 -4.07
CA ALA A 145 -9.63 -0.52 -3.76
C ALA A 145 -10.81 -0.09 -2.87
N LEU A 146 -10.57 0.74 -1.84
CA LEU A 146 -11.66 1.33 -1.04
C LEU A 146 -12.65 2.13 -1.91
N GLY A 147 -12.14 2.93 -2.84
CA GLY A 147 -12.98 3.67 -3.78
C GLY A 147 -13.70 2.79 -4.79
N THR A 148 -13.20 1.59 -5.06
CA THR A 148 -13.83 0.62 -5.96
C THR A 148 -15.01 -0.08 -5.28
N ILE A 149 -14.88 -0.48 -4.02
CA ILE A 149 -15.97 -1.18 -3.30
C ILE A 149 -17.05 -0.21 -2.79
N HIS A 150 -16.73 1.07 -2.62
CA HIS A 150 -17.70 2.06 -2.19
C HIS A 150 -17.40 3.45 -2.77
N PRO A 151 -18.40 4.20 -3.32
CA PRO A 151 -18.19 5.50 -3.96
C PRO A 151 -17.50 6.55 -3.08
N ARG A 152 -17.71 6.51 -1.76
CA ARG A 152 -17.07 7.36 -0.75
C ARG A 152 -16.01 6.62 0.07
N GLY A 153 -15.53 5.47 -0.39
CA GLY A 153 -14.59 4.65 0.38
C GLY A 153 -13.28 5.36 0.73
N ARG A 154 -12.77 6.21 -0.15
CA ARG A 154 -11.55 6.98 0.12
C ARG A 154 -11.74 8.02 1.21
N GLU A 155 -12.86 8.77 1.16
CA GLU A 155 -13.24 9.76 2.19
C GLU A 155 -13.41 9.07 3.54
N MET A 156 -14.13 7.95 3.56
CA MET A 156 -14.34 7.16 4.78
C MET A 156 -13.00 6.63 5.31
N GLY A 157 -12.09 6.18 4.42
CA GLY A 157 -10.75 5.78 4.80
C GLY A 157 -9.94 6.89 5.46
N VAL A 158 -10.02 8.13 4.94
CA VAL A 158 -9.35 9.29 5.57
C VAL A 158 -9.98 9.59 6.94
N LEU A 159 -11.29 9.55 7.06
CA LEU A 159 -11.98 9.73 8.35
C LEU A 159 -11.65 8.62 9.36
N ALA A 160 -11.33 7.41 8.89
CA ALA A 160 -10.91 6.28 9.72
C ALA A 160 -9.41 6.30 10.07
N GLY A 161 -8.63 7.29 9.58
CA GLY A 161 -7.22 7.46 9.96
C GLY A 161 -6.21 7.43 8.82
N ALA A 162 -6.62 7.20 7.57
CA ALA A 162 -5.70 7.34 6.43
C ALA A 162 -5.29 8.81 6.25
N ASN A 163 -4.03 9.03 5.83
CA ASN A 163 -3.45 10.35 5.63
C ASN A 163 -2.72 10.51 4.29
N VAL A 164 -2.82 9.51 3.43
CA VAL A 164 -2.22 9.53 2.08
C VAL A 164 -3.31 9.22 1.05
N ILE A 165 -3.34 9.99 -0.03
CA ILE A 165 -4.16 9.70 -1.22
C ILE A 165 -3.24 9.62 -2.44
N MET A 166 -3.55 8.69 -3.34
CA MET A 166 -2.74 8.43 -4.53
C MET A 166 -3.61 8.60 -5.79
N PRO A 167 -3.53 9.75 -6.49
CA PRO A 167 -4.15 9.87 -7.80
C PRO A 167 -3.45 8.95 -8.81
N ASN A 168 -4.20 8.46 -9.80
CA ASN A 168 -3.62 7.64 -10.86
C ASN A 168 -2.98 8.56 -11.92
N LEU A 169 -1.65 8.61 -11.95
CA LEU A 169 -0.86 9.41 -12.88
C LEU A 169 -0.32 8.60 -14.07
N SER A 170 -0.64 7.31 -14.18
CA SER A 170 -0.23 6.50 -15.33
C SER A 170 -0.86 7.04 -16.62
N PRO A 171 -0.16 6.98 -17.76
CA PRO A 171 -0.74 7.34 -19.06
C PRO A 171 -2.02 6.52 -19.32
N THR A 172 -3.07 7.17 -19.82
CA THR A 172 -4.38 6.54 -20.05
C THR A 172 -4.30 5.35 -21.00
N SER A 173 -3.39 5.39 -21.98
CA SER A 173 -3.18 4.34 -22.98
C SER A 173 -2.75 2.98 -22.40
N VAL A 174 -2.13 2.97 -21.21
CA VAL A 174 -1.62 1.73 -20.56
C VAL A 174 -2.37 1.36 -19.28
N ARG A 175 -3.34 2.16 -18.84
CA ARG A 175 -4.05 1.92 -17.58
C ARG A 175 -4.83 0.62 -17.56
N LYS A 176 -5.43 0.23 -18.70
CA LYS A 176 -6.16 -1.03 -18.84
C LYS A 176 -5.27 -2.27 -18.72
N ASP A 177 -3.97 -2.12 -18.96
CA ASP A 177 -3.01 -3.21 -18.82
C ASP A 177 -2.58 -3.41 -17.35
N TYR A 178 -3.09 -2.57 -16.45
CA TYR A 178 -2.77 -2.54 -15.01
C TYR A 178 -4.01 -2.75 -14.14
N LEU A 179 -4.87 -3.65 -14.57
CA LEU A 179 -6.06 -4.06 -13.80
C LEU A 179 -5.65 -5.15 -12.81
N LEU A 180 -5.32 -4.76 -11.59
CA LEU A 180 -4.91 -5.68 -10.53
C LEU A 180 -6.09 -6.44 -9.89
N TYR A 181 -7.32 -5.99 -10.13
CA TYR A 181 -8.57 -6.57 -9.65
C TYR A 181 -9.73 -6.07 -10.50
N ASP A 182 -10.86 -6.79 -10.46
CA ASP A 182 -12.03 -6.44 -11.26
C ASP A 182 -12.71 -5.15 -10.78
N GLY A 183 -13.31 -4.42 -11.71
CA GLY A 183 -14.03 -3.18 -11.41
C GLY A 183 -13.17 -1.99 -10.98
N LYS A 184 -11.84 -2.04 -11.15
CA LYS A 184 -10.93 -0.94 -10.76
C LYS A 184 -11.37 0.39 -11.35
N ILE A 185 -11.54 1.38 -10.48
CA ILE A 185 -11.93 2.76 -10.85
C ILE A 185 -10.73 3.60 -11.33
N CYS A 186 -11.00 4.81 -11.85
CA CYS A 186 -9.99 5.77 -12.33
C CYS A 186 -9.14 5.23 -13.49
N THR A 187 -9.77 4.55 -14.43
CA THR A 187 -9.12 3.98 -15.61
C THR A 187 -9.16 4.90 -16.84
N GLY A 188 -10.11 5.85 -16.90
CA GLY A 188 -10.37 6.70 -18.06
C GLY A 188 -9.97 8.18 -17.94
N ASP A 189 -9.79 8.71 -16.72
CA ASP A 189 -9.55 10.14 -16.53
C ASP A 189 -8.08 10.51 -16.75
N GLU A 190 -7.84 11.71 -17.30
CA GLU A 190 -6.49 12.28 -17.36
C GLU A 190 -5.91 12.49 -15.93
N ALA A 191 -4.57 12.50 -15.84
CA ALA A 191 -3.87 12.59 -14.56
C ALA A 191 -4.21 13.89 -13.79
N ALA A 192 -4.34 15.01 -14.49
CA ALA A 192 -4.71 16.30 -13.91
C ALA A 192 -6.13 16.29 -13.35
N GLU A 193 -7.09 15.71 -14.08
CA GLU A 193 -8.49 15.57 -13.64
C GLU A 193 -8.60 14.71 -12.40
N CYS A 194 -7.86 13.62 -12.35
CA CYS A 194 -7.81 12.73 -11.18
C CYS A 194 -7.31 13.47 -9.93
N ARG A 195 -6.31 14.35 -10.06
CA ARG A 195 -5.80 15.19 -8.98
C ARG A 195 -6.89 16.14 -8.44
N TYR A 196 -7.51 16.94 -9.30
CA TYR A 196 -8.55 17.88 -8.90
C TYR A 196 -9.80 17.19 -8.33
N CYS A 197 -10.14 16.01 -8.83
CA CYS A 197 -11.21 15.19 -8.28
C CYS A 197 -10.88 14.81 -6.82
N MET A 198 -9.66 14.36 -6.54
CA MET A 198 -9.22 13.99 -5.20
C MET A 198 -9.19 15.19 -4.24
N GLU A 199 -8.71 16.35 -4.68
CA GLU A 199 -8.71 17.57 -3.89
C GLU A 199 -10.12 17.95 -3.44
N ARG A 200 -11.08 18.04 -4.36
CA ARG A 200 -12.50 18.34 -4.05
C ARG A 200 -13.15 17.31 -3.12
N ARG A 201 -12.83 16.03 -3.27
CA ARG A 201 -13.33 14.97 -2.40
C ARG A 201 -12.81 15.13 -0.98
N MET A 202 -11.55 15.44 -0.80
CA MET A 202 -10.97 15.68 0.53
C MET A 202 -11.55 16.96 1.17
N GLU A 203 -11.71 18.03 0.40
CA GLU A 203 -12.34 19.26 0.85
C GLU A 203 -13.79 19.03 1.35
N SER A 204 -14.54 18.13 0.70
CA SER A 204 -15.92 17.80 1.09
C SER A 204 -16.04 17.16 2.49
N ILE A 205 -14.94 16.66 3.04
CA ILE A 205 -14.86 16.09 4.40
C ILE A 205 -14.01 16.93 5.35
N GLY A 206 -13.66 18.17 4.96
CA GLY A 206 -12.91 19.12 5.79
C GLY A 206 -11.40 18.93 5.78
N TYR A 207 -10.86 18.15 4.84
CA TYR A 207 -9.42 17.91 4.70
C TYR A 207 -8.85 18.67 3.50
N LYS A 208 -7.60 19.10 3.62
CA LYS A 208 -6.85 19.74 2.52
C LYS A 208 -5.74 18.82 2.02
N VAL A 209 -5.69 18.63 0.71
CA VAL A 209 -4.56 17.94 0.07
C VAL A 209 -3.35 18.86 0.08
N VAL A 210 -2.23 18.37 0.59
CA VAL A 210 -0.94 19.06 0.53
C VAL A 210 -0.04 18.36 -0.48
N THR A 211 0.69 19.13 -1.27
CA THR A 211 1.71 18.63 -2.18
C THR A 211 3.07 18.85 -1.53
N SER A 212 3.70 17.77 -1.08
CA SER A 212 5.03 17.77 -0.51
C SER A 212 5.78 16.54 -1.02
N ARG A 213 7.06 16.40 -0.67
CA ARG A 213 7.79 15.17 -0.95
C ARG A 213 7.14 13.95 -0.28
N GLY A 214 6.37 14.17 0.80
CA GLY A 214 5.56 13.16 1.48
C GLY A 214 6.40 12.12 2.22
N ASP A 215 7.57 12.50 2.73
CA ASP A 215 8.37 11.63 3.57
C ASP A 215 7.70 11.42 4.93
N HIS A 216 7.96 10.28 5.54
CA HIS A 216 7.56 10.00 6.92
C HIS A 216 8.26 10.98 7.87
N ALA A 217 7.57 11.45 8.92
CA ALA A 217 8.09 12.47 9.85
C ALA A 217 9.41 12.07 10.52
N GLY A 218 9.59 10.79 10.80
CA GLY A 218 10.82 10.24 11.40
C GLY A 218 11.92 9.86 10.39
N TYR A 219 11.77 10.22 9.10
CA TYR A 219 12.75 9.88 8.07
C TYR A 219 13.57 11.09 7.65
N GLU A 220 14.89 11.01 7.84
CA GLU A 220 15.82 12.01 7.33
C GLU A 220 16.13 11.72 5.85
N ALA A 221 15.55 12.54 4.97
CA ALA A 221 15.81 12.45 3.54
C ALA A 221 17.29 12.67 3.24
N ARG A 222 17.88 11.79 2.42
CA ARG A 222 19.26 11.97 1.95
C ARG A 222 19.37 13.26 1.17
N ARG A 223 20.30 14.11 1.57
CA ARG A 223 20.70 15.26 0.74
C ARG A 223 21.69 14.74 -0.30
N TRP A 224 21.24 14.67 -1.55
CA TRP A 224 22.14 14.43 -2.68
C TRP A 224 23.11 15.58 -2.77
N ARG A 225 24.35 15.29 -2.57
CA ARG A 225 25.46 16.25 -2.79
C ARG A 225 25.83 16.29 -4.26
#